data_5e3840981af1b3751541b89e2362a792
#
_entry.id   5e3840981af1b3751541b89e2362a792
#
_cell.length_a   1.000
_cell.length_b   1.000
_cell.length_c   1.000
_cell.angle_alpha   90.00
_cell.angle_beta   90.00
_cell.angle_gamma   90.00
#
_symmetry.space_group_name_H-M   'P 1'
#
loop_
_entity.id
_entity.type
_entity.pdbx_description
1 polymer ?
#
loop_
_entity_poly.entity_id
_entity_poly.type
_entity_poly.pdbx_seq_one_letter_code
_entity_poly.pdbx_strand_id
1 'polypeptide(L)'
;MSRPTPVAEDAARADKERLADAVRQVSAVRGRSLRRSVLVGAALLAALVVMFGVSLGFGDMMMPIGKVVATLFGGGDGGSRFVVLELRLPRALLAILVGAGFGLSGAVFQTVLRNPLASPDLIGISAGASAVAVTAALLFQVSGLALSASALTGSLVAGAAIYLLAWRQGIAGQRLVLVGIGVGMGLSSTVWYVMARSDVTDAQEAFRWLAGSLNGRSWGQVWPLLVALGVLVPLTVLAAHALRPLQLGDDAAAGLGAKVEGGRLALLGCATALAGVATAAAGPVGFVAFVAAPIARRLVPGRGAALPQAALTGALLVLVADFAAQHALPSVQLPVGVVTSIIGAPYLLLLLARANRVGGGG
;
A
#
# COMPACT_ATOMS: atom_id res chain seq x y z
N MET A 1 -42.08 36.32 34.07
CA MET A 1 -41.21 36.02 32.89
C MET A 1 -40.76 37.35 32.32
N SER A 2 -39.52 37.77 32.61
CA SER A 2 -38.94 39.04 32.13
C SER A 2 -38.54 38.88 30.63
N ARG A 3 -39.00 39.84 29.82
CA ARG A 3 -38.56 39.92 28.40
C ARG A 3 -37.05 40.14 28.32
N PRO A 4 -36.34 39.45 27.44
CA PRO A 4 -34.92 39.70 27.27
C PRO A 4 -34.68 41.16 26.87
N THR A 5 -33.58 41.73 27.32
CA THR A 5 -33.19 43.09 26.96
C THR A 5 -32.81 43.18 25.49
N PRO A 6 -33.07 44.32 24.80
CA PRO A 6 -32.71 44.49 23.38
C PRO A 6 -31.25 44.14 23.06
N VAL A 7 -30.33 44.42 23.96
CA VAL A 7 -28.89 44.10 23.85
C VAL A 7 -28.63 42.57 23.82
N ALA A 8 -29.43 41.78 24.54
CA ALA A 8 -29.33 40.34 24.56
C ALA A 8 -29.87 39.71 23.25
N GLU A 9 -30.89 40.31 22.65
CA GLU A 9 -31.43 39.87 21.36
C GLU A 9 -30.46 40.16 20.18
N ASP A 10 -29.83 41.34 20.21
CA ASP A 10 -28.84 41.72 19.20
C ASP A 10 -27.57 40.86 19.28
N ALA A 11 -27.09 40.56 20.49
CA ALA A 11 -25.98 39.64 20.72
C ALA A 11 -26.31 38.23 20.23
N ALA A 12 -27.50 37.70 20.50
CA ALA A 12 -27.94 36.39 20.04
C ALA A 12 -28.13 36.31 18.51
N ARG A 13 -28.53 37.43 17.84
CA ARG A 13 -28.56 37.52 16.38
C ARG A 13 -27.17 37.51 15.76
N ALA A 14 -26.25 38.33 16.33
CA ALA A 14 -24.86 38.37 15.86
C ALA A 14 -24.17 37.02 15.99
N ASP A 15 -24.41 36.27 17.07
CA ASP A 15 -23.86 34.91 17.24
C ASP A 15 -24.45 33.89 16.23
N LYS A 16 -25.75 33.98 15.94
CA LYS A 16 -26.38 33.14 14.91
C LYS A 16 -25.81 33.41 13.51
N GLU A 17 -25.59 34.68 13.16
CA GLU A 17 -25.00 35.08 11.89
C GLU A 17 -23.56 34.57 11.77
N ARG A 18 -22.74 34.75 12.80
CA ARG A 18 -21.35 34.20 12.86
C ARG A 18 -21.33 32.69 12.72
N LEU A 19 -22.24 31.97 13.39
CA LEU A 19 -22.35 30.52 13.28
C LEU A 19 -22.77 30.11 11.91
N ALA A 20 -23.72 30.77 11.26
CA ALA A 20 -24.17 30.51 9.89
C ALA A 20 -23.04 30.75 8.88
N ASP A 21 -22.22 31.79 9.07
CA ASP A 21 -21.07 32.07 8.23
C ASP A 21 -19.96 31.03 8.40
N ALA A 22 -19.67 30.64 9.63
CA ALA A 22 -18.73 29.58 9.93
C ALA A 22 -19.16 28.24 9.28
N VAL A 23 -20.44 27.88 9.39
CA VAL A 23 -20.99 26.67 8.75
C VAL A 23 -20.87 26.75 7.22
N ARG A 24 -21.16 27.91 6.62
CA ARG A 24 -21.00 28.14 5.17
C ARG A 24 -19.53 27.97 4.73
N GLN A 25 -18.60 28.58 5.46
CA GLN A 25 -17.16 28.46 5.18
C GLN A 25 -16.69 27.01 5.28
N VAL A 26 -17.05 26.29 6.35
CA VAL A 26 -16.71 24.88 6.52
C VAL A 26 -17.29 24.02 5.40
N SER A 27 -18.55 24.24 5.01
CA SER A 27 -19.19 23.49 3.92
C SER A 27 -18.53 23.75 2.57
N ALA A 28 -18.17 25.01 2.28
CA ALA A 28 -17.45 25.39 1.06
C ALA A 28 -16.04 24.73 0.99
N VAL A 29 -15.29 24.72 2.09
CA VAL A 29 -13.98 24.06 2.18
C VAL A 29 -14.13 22.55 1.98
N ARG A 30 -15.12 21.92 2.63
CA ARG A 30 -15.42 20.49 2.45
C ARG A 30 -15.80 20.15 1.01
N GLY A 31 -16.62 20.98 0.37
CA GLY A 31 -17.03 20.80 -1.02
C GLY A 31 -15.84 20.88 -2.00
N ARG A 32 -14.95 21.88 -1.83
CA ARG A 32 -13.73 22.02 -2.63
C ARG A 32 -12.79 20.82 -2.44
N SER A 33 -12.58 20.39 -1.20
CA SER A 33 -11.76 19.22 -0.88
C SER A 33 -12.33 17.93 -1.49
N LEU A 34 -13.66 17.73 -1.45
CA LEU A 34 -14.31 16.58 -2.07
C LEU A 34 -14.13 16.60 -3.60
N ARG A 35 -14.42 17.73 -4.25
CA ARG A 35 -14.26 17.89 -5.70
C ARG A 35 -12.81 17.60 -6.13
N ARG A 36 -11.82 18.14 -5.42
CA ARG A 36 -10.40 17.85 -5.67
C ARG A 36 -10.09 16.38 -5.54
N SER A 37 -10.58 15.72 -4.48
CA SER A 37 -10.39 14.29 -4.24
C SER A 37 -10.96 13.43 -5.37
N VAL A 38 -12.16 13.78 -5.86
CA VAL A 38 -12.79 13.07 -6.99
C VAL A 38 -12.00 13.30 -8.28
N LEU A 39 -11.62 14.55 -8.58
CA LEU A 39 -10.84 14.87 -9.79
C LEU A 39 -9.48 14.17 -9.81
N VAL A 40 -8.76 14.18 -8.69
CA VAL A 40 -7.48 13.47 -8.57
C VAL A 40 -7.68 11.96 -8.68
N GLY A 41 -8.71 11.40 -8.05
CA GLY A 41 -9.05 9.98 -8.20
C GLY A 41 -9.36 9.62 -9.65
N ALA A 42 -10.15 10.43 -10.34
CA ALA A 42 -10.46 10.24 -11.77
C ALA A 42 -9.21 10.34 -12.66
N ALA A 43 -8.33 11.31 -12.38
CA ALA A 43 -7.07 11.46 -13.11
C ALA A 43 -6.11 10.27 -12.90
N LEU A 44 -5.97 9.78 -11.65
CA LEU A 44 -5.19 8.58 -11.35
C LEU A 44 -5.77 7.33 -12.02
N LEU A 45 -7.10 7.18 -12.00
CA LEU A 45 -7.77 6.07 -12.67
C LEU A 45 -7.58 6.14 -14.18
N ALA A 46 -7.71 7.32 -14.79
CA ALA A 46 -7.47 7.52 -16.22
C ALA A 46 -6.01 7.18 -16.58
N ALA A 47 -5.04 7.65 -15.79
CA ALA A 47 -3.62 7.30 -15.97
C ALA A 47 -3.39 5.79 -15.84
N LEU A 48 -4.05 5.14 -14.88
CA LEU A 48 -3.97 3.69 -14.69
C LEU A 48 -4.53 2.92 -15.89
N VAL A 49 -5.69 3.34 -16.42
CA VAL A 49 -6.31 2.74 -17.62
C VAL A 49 -5.43 2.92 -18.86
N VAL A 50 -4.87 4.11 -19.05
CA VAL A 50 -3.93 4.37 -20.16
C VAL A 50 -2.70 3.49 -20.03
N MET A 51 -2.07 3.45 -18.84
CA MET A 51 -0.88 2.65 -18.62
C MET A 51 -1.15 1.14 -18.74
N PHE A 52 -2.34 0.70 -18.31
CA PHE A 52 -2.80 -0.67 -18.50
C PHE A 52 -2.92 -1.01 -20.00
N GLY A 53 -3.53 -0.15 -20.80
CA GLY A 53 -3.60 -0.32 -22.25
C GLY A 53 -2.21 -0.35 -22.91
N VAL A 54 -1.29 0.52 -22.46
CA VAL A 54 0.10 0.51 -22.91
C VAL A 54 0.78 -0.83 -22.55
N SER A 55 0.62 -1.31 -21.32
CA SER A 55 1.22 -2.58 -20.87
C SER A 55 0.69 -3.80 -21.65
N LEU A 56 -0.56 -3.75 -22.12
CA LEU A 56 -1.11 -4.83 -22.96
C LEU A 56 -0.68 -4.73 -24.42
N GLY A 57 -0.47 -3.52 -24.95
CA GLY A 57 -0.09 -3.28 -26.35
C GLY A 57 1.41 -3.43 -26.62
N PHE A 58 2.25 -2.99 -25.68
CA PHE A 58 3.70 -2.99 -25.81
C PHE A 58 4.33 -4.29 -25.31
N GLY A 59 5.42 -4.71 -25.94
CA GLY A 59 6.23 -5.89 -25.62
C GLY A 59 6.99 -6.36 -26.85
N ASP A 60 7.65 -7.53 -26.79
CA ASP A 60 8.43 -8.11 -27.91
C ASP A 60 7.62 -8.19 -29.21
N MET A 61 6.30 -8.38 -29.09
CA MET A 61 5.34 -8.26 -30.18
C MET A 61 4.46 -7.03 -29.92
N MET A 62 4.64 -5.98 -30.69
CA MET A 62 3.76 -4.79 -30.63
C MET A 62 2.37 -5.15 -31.16
N MET A 63 1.36 -4.90 -30.36
CA MET A 63 -0.05 -5.09 -30.76
C MET A 63 -0.79 -3.76 -30.78
N PRO A 64 -1.39 -3.38 -31.91
CA PRO A 64 -2.27 -2.22 -31.96
C PRO A 64 -3.39 -2.31 -30.93
N ILE A 65 -3.73 -1.22 -30.28
CA ILE A 65 -4.73 -1.19 -29.20
C ILE A 65 -6.10 -1.76 -29.65
N GLY A 66 -6.47 -1.56 -30.92
CA GLY A 66 -7.68 -2.16 -31.48
C GLY A 66 -7.65 -3.70 -31.49
N LYS A 67 -6.49 -4.31 -31.76
CA LYS A 67 -6.32 -5.77 -31.71
C LYS A 67 -6.35 -6.27 -30.26
N VAL A 68 -5.75 -5.52 -29.33
CA VAL A 68 -5.82 -5.82 -27.88
C VAL A 68 -7.27 -5.81 -27.42
N VAL A 69 -8.02 -4.74 -27.72
CA VAL A 69 -9.44 -4.63 -27.35
C VAL A 69 -10.27 -5.76 -27.98
N ALA A 70 -10.11 -6.01 -29.27
CA ALA A 70 -10.79 -7.13 -29.93
C ALA A 70 -10.51 -8.46 -29.24
N THR A 71 -9.25 -8.71 -28.85
CA THR A 71 -8.83 -9.95 -28.15
C THR A 71 -9.47 -10.07 -26.77
N LEU A 72 -9.57 -8.97 -26.00
CA LEU A 72 -10.23 -8.95 -24.69
C LEU A 72 -11.73 -9.29 -24.79
N PHE A 73 -12.38 -8.96 -25.89
CA PHE A 73 -13.80 -9.25 -26.13
C PHE A 73 -14.03 -10.54 -26.95
N GLY A 74 -13.05 -11.45 -27.00
CA GLY A 74 -13.21 -12.78 -27.60
C GLY A 74 -12.80 -12.88 -29.06
N GLY A 75 -12.35 -11.79 -29.70
CA GLY A 75 -11.75 -11.79 -31.03
C GLY A 75 -10.28 -12.18 -31.03
N GLY A 76 -9.61 -11.93 -32.18
CA GLY A 76 -8.18 -12.20 -32.35
C GLY A 76 -7.84 -13.64 -32.73
N ASP A 77 -6.63 -13.81 -33.25
CA ASP A 77 -6.04 -15.11 -33.57
C ASP A 77 -5.49 -15.83 -32.30
N GLY A 78 -5.17 -17.11 -32.41
CA GLY A 78 -4.68 -17.92 -31.28
C GLY A 78 -3.40 -17.34 -30.63
N GLY A 79 -2.50 -16.78 -31.44
CA GLY A 79 -1.26 -16.16 -30.94
C GLY A 79 -1.54 -14.86 -30.13
N SER A 80 -2.40 -13.99 -30.65
CA SER A 80 -2.77 -12.76 -29.92
C SER A 80 -3.54 -13.07 -28.63
N ARG A 81 -4.42 -14.06 -28.63
CA ARG A 81 -5.13 -14.50 -27.43
C ARG A 81 -4.19 -15.00 -26.36
N PHE A 82 -3.24 -15.86 -26.74
CA PHE A 82 -2.24 -16.37 -25.78
C PHE A 82 -1.41 -15.23 -25.18
N VAL A 83 -0.85 -14.36 -26.02
CA VAL A 83 0.01 -13.27 -25.54
C VAL A 83 -0.76 -12.28 -24.65
N VAL A 84 -1.98 -11.88 -25.06
CA VAL A 84 -2.74 -10.89 -24.31
C VAL A 84 -3.39 -11.50 -23.07
N LEU A 85 -4.10 -12.63 -23.20
CA LEU A 85 -4.94 -13.16 -22.12
C LEU A 85 -4.15 -14.02 -21.12
N GLU A 86 -3.10 -14.73 -21.56
CA GLU A 86 -2.36 -15.64 -20.69
C GLU A 86 -1.05 -15.04 -20.15
N LEU A 87 -0.42 -14.11 -20.89
CA LEU A 87 0.86 -13.55 -20.46
C LEU A 87 0.73 -12.13 -19.92
N ARG A 88 0.16 -11.20 -20.71
CA ARG A 88 0.18 -9.76 -20.36
C ARG A 88 -0.91 -9.36 -19.39
N LEU A 89 -2.13 -9.84 -19.59
CA LEU A 89 -3.28 -9.47 -18.77
C LEU A 89 -3.12 -9.90 -17.30
N PRO A 90 -2.76 -11.16 -16.98
CA PRO A 90 -2.54 -11.55 -15.58
C PRO A 90 -1.43 -10.74 -14.91
N ARG A 91 -0.32 -10.48 -15.61
CA ARG A 91 0.81 -9.70 -15.11
C ARG A 91 0.41 -8.26 -14.80
N ALA A 92 -0.27 -7.57 -15.74
CA ALA A 92 -0.72 -6.20 -15.55
C ALA A 92 -1.77 -6.08 -14.44
N LEU A 93 -2.72 -7.01 -14.35
CA LEU A 93 -3.68 -7.08 -13.26
C LEU A 93 -2.99 -7.32 -11.91
N LEU A 94 -2.01 -8.22 -11.88
CA LEU A 94 -1.26 -8.49 -10.66
C LEU A 94 -0.48 -7.26 -10.19
N ALA A 95 0.14 -6.50 -11.12
CA ALA A 95 0.81 -5.23 -10.82
C ALA A 95 -0.14 -4.22 -10.15
N ILE A 96 -1.36 -4.09 -10.69
CA ILE A 96 -2.41 -3.20 -10.16
C ILE A 96 -2.82 -3.65 -8.76
N LEU A 97 -3.13 -4.93 -8.57
CA LEU A 97 -3.62 -5.47 -7.30
C LEU A 97 -2.55 -5.39 -6.21
N VAL A 98 -1.32 -5.79 -6.52
CA VAL A 98 -0.16 -5.70 -5.60
C VAL A 98 0.09 -4.25 -5.20
N GLY A 99 0.13 -3.35 -6.19
CA GLY A 99 0.33 -1.92 -5.94
C GLY A 99 -0.78 -1.29 -5.10
N ALA A 100 -2.04 -1.63 -5.35
CA ALA A 100 -3.18 -1.20 -4.55
C ALA A 100 -3.10 -1.72 -3.10
N GLY A 101 -2.75 -2.99 -2.91
CA GLY A 101 -2.57 -3.61 -1.60
C GLY A 101 -1.49 -2.91 -0.77
N PHE A 102 -0.29 -2.71 -1.34
CA PHE A 102 0.79 -1.98 -0.68
C PHE A 102 0.45 -0.51 -0.45
N GLY A 103 -0.19 0.16 -1.41
CA GLY A 103 -0.60 1.56 -1.29
C GLY A 103 -1.59 1.78 -0.14
N LEU A 104 -2.59 0.91 0.00
CA LEU A 104 -3.54 0.92 1.12
C LEU A 104 -2.85 0.60 2.45
N SER A 105 -2.05 -0.46 2.49
CA SER A 105 -1.30 -0.85 3.68
C SER A 105 -0.44 0.30 4.19
N GLY A 106 0.37 0.92 3.32
CA GLY A 106 1.19 2.07 3.67
C GLY A 106 0.40 3.25 4.19
N ALA A 107 -0.74 3.57 3.57
CA ALA A 107 -1.60 4.67 4.01
C ALA A 107 -2.18 4.45 5.41
N VAL A 108 -2.56 3.21 5.74
CA VAL A 108 -3.04 2.84 7.08
C VAL A 108 -1.90 2.92 8.09
N PHE A 109 -0.75 2.27 7.84
CA PHE A 109 0.40 2.31 8.76
C PHE A 109 0.83 3.74 9.07
N GLN A 110 1.06 4.57 8.04
CA GLN A 110 1.49 5.96 8.23
C GLN A 110 0.48 6.81 8.98
N THR A 111 -0.83 6.55 8.80
CA THR A 111 -1.88 7.32 9.46
C THR A 111 -2.05 6.89 10.92
N VAL A 112 -2.08 5.59 11.19
CA VAL A 112 -2.25 5.03 12.54
C VAL A 112 -1.05 5.36 13.42
N LEU A 113 0.18 5.24 12.87
CA LEU A 113 1.41 5.51 13.60
C LEU A 113 1.82 6.99 13.57
N ARG A 114 1.06 7.85 12.86
CA ARG A 114 1.34 9.29 12.68
C ARG A 114 2.80 9.54 12.25
N ASN A 115 3.33 8.62 11.47
CA ASN A 115 4.70 8.69 11.00
C ASN A 115 4.74 8.45 9.48
N PRO A 116 5.15 9.43 8.66
CA PRO A 116 5.22 9.28 7.22
C PRO A 116 6.26 8.26 6.77
N LEU A 117 7.16 7.85 7.66
CA LEU A 117 8.17 6.83 7.39
C LEU A 117 7.69 5.41 7.74
N ALA A 118 6.55 5.26 8.39
CA ALA A 118 6.02 3.94 8.72
C ALA A 118 5.55 3.21 7.46
N SER A 119 6.10 2.03 7.23
CA SER A 119 5.67 1.13 6.17
C SER A 119 5.77 -0.32 6.63
N PRO A 120 5.00 -1.26 6.06
CA PRO A 120 5.09 -2.67 6.42
C PRO A 120 6.49 -3.25 6.22
N ASP A 121 7.23 -2.74 5.21
CA ASP A 121 8.58 -3.18 4.92
C ASP A 121 9.56 -2.78 6.01
N LEU A 122 9.51 -1.52 6.47
CA LEU A 122 10.38 -1.02 7.54
C LEU A 122 10.04 -1.62 8.91
N ILE A 123 8.78 -2.01 9.10
CA ILE A 123 8.31 -2.61 10.36
C ILE A 123 8.64 -4.12 10.42
N GLY A 124 9.18 -4.72 9.35
CA GLY A 124 9.62 -6.12 9.34
C GLY A 124 8.56 -7.14 8.90
N ILE A 125 7.39 -6.70 8.43
CA ILE A 125 6.32 -7.59 7.94
C ILE A 125 6.78 -8.34 6.69
N SER A 126 7.38 -7.63 5.72
CA SER A 126 7.94 -8.23 4.51
C SER A 126 9.14 -9.14 4.82
N ALA A 127 9.93 -8.82 5.87
CA ALA A 127 11.00 -9.70 6.33
C ALA A 127 10.45 -11.02 6.90
N GLY A 128 9.31 -10.96 7.61
CA GLY A 128 8.61 -12.16 8.09
C GLY A 128 8.11 -13.04 6.95
N ALA A 129 7.48 -12.45 5.95
CA ALA A 129 7.08 -13.16 4.74
C ALA A 129 8.29 -13.84 4.07
N SER A 130 9.40 -13.11 3.93
CA SER A 130 10.62 -13.59 3.30
C SER A 130 11.28 -14.73 4.09
N ALA A 131 11.35 -14.60 5.41
CA ALA A 131 11.99 -15.62 6.25
C ALA A 131 11.26 -16.96 6.16
N VAL A 132 9.92 -16.94 6.28
CA VAL A 132 9.14 -18.18 6.21
C VAL A 132 9.10 -18.74 4.79
N ALA A 133 8.92 -17.90 3.76
CA ALA A 133 8.87 -18.35 2.37
C ALA A 133 10.22 -18.94 1.91
N VAL A 134 11.34 -18.26 2.17
CA VAL A 134 12.66 -18.75 1.79
C VAL A 134 13.02 -20.03 2.54
N THR A 135 12.70 -20.10 3.84
CA THR A 135 12.92 -21.33 4.62
C THR A 135 12.06 -22.47 4.06
N ALA A 136 10.79 -22.22 3.75
CA ALA A 136 9.90 -23.21 3.15
C ALA A 136 10.39 -23.68 1.76
N ALA A 137 10.84 -22.75 0.92
CA ALA A 137 11.36 -23.09 -0.42
C ALA A 137 12.64 -23.90 -0.35
N LEU A 138 13.64 -23.48 0.45
CA LEU A 138 14.96 -24.05 0.47
C LEU A 138 15.07 -25.33 1.28
N LEU A 139 14.41 -25.43 2.45
CA LEU A 139 14.49 -26.61 3.32
C LEU A 139 13.40 -27.65 3.01
N PHE A 140 12.23 -27.23 2.53
CA PHE A 140 11.09 -28.12 2.32
C PHE A 140 10.66 -28.22 0.85
N GLN A 141 11.39 -27.55 -0.07
CA GLN A 141 11.13 -27.55 -1.52
C GLN A 141 9.68 -27.12 -1.86
N VAL A 142 9.11 -26.22 -1.07
CA VAL A 142 7.75 -25.72 -1.24
C VAL A 142 7.70 -24.69 -2.38
N SER A 143 6.74 -24.85 -3.29
CA SER A 143 6.56 -23.98 -4.45
C SER A 143 5.09 -23.62 -4.71
N GLY A 144 4.83 -22.75 -5.68
CA GLY A 144 3.48 -22.39 -6.12
C GLY A 144 2.63 -21.73 -5.02
N LEU A 145 1.38 -22.14 -4.87
CA LEU A 145 0.45 -21.58 -3.89
C LEU A 145 0.86 -21.84 -2.44
N ALA A 146 1.53 -22.96 -2.15
CA ALA A 146 2.03 -23.27 -0.82
C ALA A 146 3.15 -22.30 -0.41
N LEU A 147 3.99 -21.87 -1.34
CA LEU A 147 4.99 -20.83 -1.09
C LEU A 147 4.31 -19.46 -0.78
N SER A 148 3.29 -19.11 -1.53
CA SER A 148 2.49 -17.91 -1.25
C SER A 148 1.81 -17.97 0.12
N ALA A 149 1.26 -19.11 0.51
CA ALA A 149 0.68 -19.32 1.82
C ALA A 149 1.73 -19.22 2.94
N SER A 150 2.94 -19.74 2.72
CA SER A 150 4.08 -19.60 3.65
C SER A 150 4.48 -18.15 3.85
N ALA A 151 4.57 -17.37 2.76
CA ALA A 151 4.84 -15.93 2.83
C ALA A 151 3.75 -15.17 3.60
N LEU A 152 2.49 -15.44 3.34
CA LEU A 152 1.37 -14.85 4.06
C LEU A 152 1.41 -15.18 5.55
N THR A 153 1.62 -16.45 5.88
CA THR A 153 1.75 -16.90 7.28
C THR A 153 2.91 -16.20 7.96
N GLY A 154 4.07 -16.11 7.30
CA GLY A 154 5.25 -15.41 7.81
C GLY A 154 4.99 -13.94 8.10
N SER A 155 4.28 -13.24 7.22
CA SER A 155 3.93 -11.83 7.40
C SER A 155 2.96 -11.63 8.58
N LEU A 156 1.96 -12.49 8.73
CA LEU A 156 0.98 -12.40 9.82
C LEU A 156 1.60 -12.74 11.17
N VAL A 157 2.43 -13.79 11.22
CA VAL A 157 3.13 -14.19 12.44
C VAL A 157 4.13 -13.11 12.87
N ALA A 158 4.92 -12.57 11.94
CA ALA A 158 5.84 -11.46 12.22
C ALA A 158 5.08 -10.22 12.70
N GLY A 159 4.00 -9.84 12.01
CA GLY A 159 3.16 -8.72 12.41
C GLY A 159 2.57 -8.89 13.82
N ALA A 160 2.07 -10.08 14.14
CA ALA A 160 1.56 -10.42 15.47
C ALA A 160 2.67 -10.38 16.53
N ALA A 161 3.83 -10.96 16.25
CA ALA A 161 4.98 -10.96 17.17
C ALA A 161 5.46 -9.54 17.44
N ILE A 162 5.62 -8.71 16.40
CA ILE A 162 6.03 -7.30 16.54
C ILE A 162 5.02 -6.53 17.37
N TYR A 163 3.71 -6.75 17.11
CA TYR A 163 2.65 -6.14 17.88
C TYR A 163 2.73 -6.52 19.36
N LEU A 164 2.82 -7.81 19.65
CA LEU A 164 2.90 -8.32 21.03
C LEU A 164 4.14 -7.82 21.78
N LEU A 165 5.31 -7.83 21.14
CA LEU A 165 6.56 -7.33 21.71
C LEU A 165 6.54 -5.81 21.94
N ALA A 166 5.85 -5.07 21.09
CA ALA A 166 5.70 -3.62 21.24
C ALA A 166 4.63 -3.23 22.26
N TRP A 167 3.80 -4.17 22.71
CA TRP A 167 2.70 -3.90 23.63
C TRP A 167 3.23 -3.58 25.04
N ARG A 168 2.84 -2.42 25.56
CA ARG A 168 3.10 -2.00 26.94
C ARG A 168 2.06 -0.96 27.35
N GLN A 169 0.94 -1.38 27.94
CA GLN A 169 -0.18 -0.48 28.30
C GLN A 169 -0.66 0.39 27.13
N GLY A 170 -0.68 -0.18 25.92
CA GLY A 170 -0.98 0.52 24.66
C GLY A 170 0.21 0.56 23.71
N ILE A 171 -0.07 0.85 22.42
CA ILE A 171 0.96 0.90 21.37
C ILE A 171 1.42 2.33 21.14
N ALA A 172 2.68 2.60 21.49
CA ALA A 172 3.39 3.78 21.00
C ALA A 172 3.95 3.50 19.59
N GLY A 173 3.60 4.34 18.62
CA GLY A 173 4.02 4.15 17.22
C GLY A 173 5.54 4.05 17.06
N GLN A 174 6.30 4.82 17.82
CA GLN A 174 7.77 4.77 17.79
C GLN A 174 8.32 3.42 18.28
N ARG A 175 7.72 2.84 19.33
CA ARG A 175 8.11 1.54 19.85
C ARG A 175 7.83 0.42 18.87
N LEU A 176 6.67 0.46 18.21
CA LEU A 176 6.30 -0.52 17.17
C LEU A 176 7.34 -0.53 16.03
N VAL A 177 7.76 0.65 15.58
CA VAL A 177 8.79 0.77 14.54
C VAL A 177 10.15 0.23 15.01
N LEU A 178 10.59 0.58 16.21
CA LEU A 178 11.88 0.12 16.76
C LEU A 178 11.93 -1.41 16.95
N VAL A 179 10.88 -1.97 17.57
CA VAL A 179 10.74 -3.42 17.73
C VAL A 179 10.68 -4.11 16.37
N GLY A 180 9.92 -3.51 15.44
CA GLY A 180 9.79 -4.02 14.07
C GLY A 180 11.13 -4.08 13.33
N ILE A 181 11.95 -3.03 13.42
CA ILE A 181 13.30 -3.01 12.83
C ILE A 181 14.14 -4.15 13.45
N GLY A 182 14.16 -4.30 14.78
CA GLY A 182 14.93 -5.35 15.44
C GLY A 182 14.51 -6.76 15.02
N VAL A 183 13.20 -7.04 15.03
CA VAL A 183 12.65 -8.33 14.58
C VAL A 183 12.94 -8.54 13.10
N GLY A 184 12.75 -7.51 12.26
CA GLY A 184 13.01 -7.56 10.83
C GLY A 184 14.48 -7.88 10.51
N MET A 185 15.43 -7.31 11.25
CA MET A 185 16.87 -7.64 11.11
C MET A 185 17.14 -9.10 11.49
N GLY A 186 16.56 -9.60 12.59
CA GLY A 186 16.69 -11.01 12.98
C GLY A 186 16.11 -11.96 11.91
N LEU A 187 14.93 -11.65 11.36
CA LEU A 187 14.31 -12.43 10.29
C LEU A 187 15.14 -12.38 9.01
N SER A 188 15.69 -11.23 8.66
CA SER A 188 16.59 -11.10 7.51
C SER A 188 17.87 -11.91 7.70
N SER A 189 18.45 -11.93 8.91
CA SER A 189 19.61 -12.78 9.22
C SER A 189 19.29 -14.27 9.06
N THR A 190 18.07 -14.70 9.41
CA THR A 190 17.60 -16.07 9.16
C THR A 190 17.58 -16.38 7.67
N VAL A 191 17.08 -15.46 6.84
CA VAL A 191 17.08 -15.61 5.36
C VAL A 191 18.50 -15.81 4.83
N TRP A 192 19.43 -14.93 5.22
CA TRP A 192 20.83 -15.04 4.79
C TRP A 192 21.51 -16.32 5.27
N TYR A 193 21.23 -16.75 6.50
CA TYR A 193 21.76 -17.99 7.04
C TYR A 193 21.28 -19.21 6.23
N VAL A 194 19.97 -19.31 5.96
CA VAL A 194 19.41 -20.43 5.20
C VAL A 194 19.95 -20.44 3.77
N MET A 195 20.02 -19.26 3.10
CA MET A 195 20.60 -19.16 1.76
C MET A 195 22.08 -19.54 1.71
N ALA A 196 22.86 -19.18 2.72
CA ALA A 196 24.29 -19.54 2.81
C ALA A 196 24.54 -21.05 2.99
N ARG A 197 23.52 -21.78 3.43
CA ARG A 197 23.55 -23.25 3.61
C ARG A 197 22.95 -24.03 2.47
N SER A 198 22.34 -23.37 1.50
CA SER A 198 21.65 -23.98 0.37
C SER A 198 22.55 -24.07 -0.86
N ASP A 199 22.19 -24.92 -1.80
CA ASP A 199 22.87 -24.98 -3.09
C ASP A 199 22.76 -23.67 -3.85
N VAL A 200 23.75 -23.36 -4.68
CA VAL A 200 23.86 -22.07 -5.40
C VAL A 200 22.64 -21.82 -6.29
N THR A 201 22.13 -22.87 -6.95
CA THR A 201 20.96 -22.77 -7.84
C THR A 201 19.71 -22.38 -7.05
N ASP A 202 19.46 -23.05 -5.94
CA ASP A 202 18.30 -22.80 -5.07
C ASP A 202 18.39 -21.42 -4.41
N ALA A 203 19.59 -21.03 -3.96
CA ALA A 203 19.83 -19.69 -3.41
C ALA A 203 19.58 -18.59 -4.46
N GLN A 204 19.94 -18.82 -5.75
CA GLN A 204 19.64 -17.87 -6.82
C GLN A 204 18.14 -17.73 -7.09
N GLU A 205 17.38 -18.81 -7.01
CA GLU A 205 15.91 -18.75 -7.16
C GLU A 205 15.26 -18.01 -5.99
N ALA A 206 15.71 -18.31 -4.76
CA ALA A 206 15.27 -17.57 -3.56
C ALA A 206 15.62 -16.08 -3.66
N PHE A 207 16.78 -15.72 -4.16
CA PHE A 207 17.19 -14.33 -4.37
C PHE A 207 16.29 -13.61 -5.39
N ARG A 208 15.91 -14.28 -6.50
CA ARG A 208 14.95 -13.72 -7.47
C ARG A 208 13.59 -13.46 -6.84
N TRP A 209 13.13 -14.38 -5.97
CA TRP A 209 11.88 -14.19 -5.23
C TRP A 209 11.97 -13.02 -4.25
N LEU A 210 13.07 -12.90 -3.51
CA LEU A 210 13.33 -11.79 -2.57
C LEU A 210 13.45 -10.42 -3.26
N ALA A 211 13.83 -10.38 -4.52
CA ALA A 211 13.87 -9.15 -5.29
C ALA A 211 12.47 -8.61 -5.66
N GLY A 212 11.42 -9.40 -5.46
CA GLY A 212 10.05 -9.06 -5.84
C GLY A 212 9.86 -8.99 -7.34
N SER A 213 9.15 -9.96 -7.91
CA SER A 213 9.01 -10.07 -9.37
C SER A 213 7.60 -10.47 -9.79
N LEU A 214 7.14 -9.86 -10.86
CA LEU A 214 5.90 -10.20 -11.55
C LEU A 214 6.14 -11.09 -12.78
N ASN A 215 7.41 -11.41 -13.05
CA ASN A 215 7.78 -12.24 -14.19
C ASN A 215 7.30 -13.70 -14.00
N GLY A 216 6.76 -14.31 -15.05
CA GLY A 216 6.24 -15.67 -15.01
C GLY A 216 4.98 -15.86 -14.16
N ARG A 217 4.34 -14.76 -13.71
CA ARG A 217 3.08 -14.85 -12.97
C ARG A 217 1.89 -15.05 -13.90
N SER A 218 0.91 -15.80 -13.42
CA SER A 218 -0.25 -16.25 -14.17
C SER A 218 -1.56 -16.00 -13.40
N TRP A 219 -2.67 -16.42 -13.94
CA TRP A 219 -3.98 -16.38 -13.28
C TRP A 219 -4.00 -17.08 -11.92
N GLY A 220 -3.10 -18.07 -11.70
CA GLY A 220 -2.96 -18.75 -10.41
C GLY A 220 -2.61 -17.83 -9.23
N GLN A 221 -1.96 -16.70 -9.46
CA GLN A 221 -1.66 -15.68 -8.44
C GLN A 221 -2.70 -14.56 -8.43
N VAL A 222 -3.30 -14.24 -9.59
CA VAL A 222 -4.30 -13.15 -9.71
C VAL A 222 -5.56 -13.47 -8.92
N TRP A 223 -6.14 -14.66 -9.08
CA TRP A 223 -7.40 -15.00 -8.43
C TRP A 223 -7.33 -15.02 -6.91
N PRO A 224 -6.33 -15.67 -6.26
CA PRO A 224 -6.22 -15.63 -4.81
C PRO A 224 -6.03 -14.20 -4.28
N LEU A 225 -5.22 -13.37 -4.95
CA LEU A 225 -5.00 -11.99 -4.55
C LEU A 225 -6.27 -11.15 -4.73
N LEU A 226 -6.99 -11.33 -5.84
CA LEU A 226 -8.25 -10.62 -6.09
C LEU A 226 -9.29 -10.92 -5.02
N VAL A 227 -9.45 -12.20 -4.67
CA VAL A 227 -10.38 -12.63 -3.60
C VAL A 227 -9.93 -12.06 -2.25
N ALA A 228 -8.64 -12.15 -1.92
CA ALA A 228 -8.12 -11.61 -0.66
C ALA A 228 -8.33 -10.09 -0.56
N LEU A 229 -8.05 -9.33 -1.62
CA LEU A 229 -8.31 -7.88 -1.65
C LEU A 229 -9.81 -7.58 -1.64
N GLY A 230 -10.63 -8.39 -2.31
CA GLY A 230 -12.09 -8.30 -2.27
C GLY A 230 -12.68 -8.38 -0.86
N VAL A 231 -12.00 -9.07 0.06
CA VAL A 231 -12.36 -9.13 1.48
C VAL A 231 -11.65 -8.05 2.29
N LEU A 232 -10.33 -7.91 2.13
CA LEU A 232 -9.51 -7.02 2.97
C LEU A 232 -9.77 -5.54 2.71
N VAL A 233 -10.08 -5.13 1.47
CA VAL A 233 -10.36 -3.72 1.17
C VAL A 233 -11.65 -3.26 1.84
N PRO A 234 -12.80 -3.94 1.74
CA PRO A 234 -13.99 -3.59 2.51
C PRO A 234 -13.76 -3.59 4.03
N LEU A 235 -13.05 -4.58 4.58
CA LEU A 235 -12.71 -4.62 5.99
C LEU A 235 -11.85 -3.41 6.40
N THR A 236 -10.88 -3.03 5.58
CA THR A 236 -10.05 -1.84 5.81
C THR A 236 -10.90 -0.56 5.75
N VAL A 237 -11.84 -0.45 4.82
CA VAL A 237 -12.77 0.69 4.72
C VAL A 237 -13.67 0.76 5.94
N LEU A 238 -14.20 -0.35 6.42
CA LEU A 238 -14.98 -0.42 7.64
C LEU A 238 -14.14 -0.01 8.86
N ALA A 239 -12.94 -0.56 9.00
CA ALA A 239 -12.02 -0.20 10.08
C ALA A 239 -11.56 1.27 9.99
N ALA A 240 -11.55 1.87 8.80
CA ALA A 240 -11.13 3.25 8.59
C ALA A 240 -12.02 4.29 9.28
N HIS A 241 -13.22 3.93 9.72
CA HIS A 241 -14.03 4.81 10.58
C HIS A 241 -13.30 5.15 11.89
N ALA A 242 -12.46 4.23 12.42
CA ALA A 242 -11.63 4.47 13.60
C ALA A 242 -10.46 5.43 13.32
N LEU A 243 -10.06 5.68 12.07
CA LEU A 243 -8.97 6.61 11.75
C LEU A 243 -9.30 8.07 12.11
N ARG A 244 -10.56 8.47 11.99
CA ARG A 244 -10.96 9.87 12.24
C ARG A 244 -10.69 10.32 13.67
N PRO A 245 -11.20 9.63 14.71
CA PRO A 245 -10.87 9.98 16.09
C PRO A 245 -9.36 9.82 16.39
N LEU A 246 -8.71 8.77 15.88
CA LEU A 246 -7.29 8.53 16.09
C LEU A 246 -6.37 9.66 15.56
N GLN A 247 -6.80 10.40 14.54
CA GLN A 247 -6.06 11.56 14.02
C GLN A 247 -6.04 12.75 14.99
N LEU A 248 -7.03 12.85 15.90
CA LEU A 248 -7.12 13.93 16.89
C LEU A 248 -6.19 13.73 18.10
N GLY A 249 -5.63 12.55 18.26
CA GLY A 249 -4.86 12.16 19.43
C GLY A 249 -5.55 11.08 20.24
N ASP A 250 -4.78 10.31 20.98
CA ASP A 250 -5.31 9.17 21.74
C ASP A 250 -6.24 9.66 22.87
N ASP A 251 -5.83 10.73 23.59
CA ASP A 251 -6.62 11.32 24.68
C ASP A 251 -7.92 11.93 24.17
N ALA A 252 -7.86 12.67 23.07
CA ALA A 252 -9.06 13.26 22.45
C ALA A 252 -9.99 12.17 21.88
N ALA A 253 -9.43 11.12 21.27
CA ALA A 253 -10.22 9.99 20.78
C ALA A 253 -10.90 9.22 21.90
N ALA A 254 -10.19 8.99 23.01
CA ALA A 254 -10.75 8.34 24.19
C ALA A 254 -11.85 9.20 24.85
N GLY A 255 -11.65 10.52 24.93
CA GLY A 255 -12.67 11.47 25.42
C GLY A 255 -13.94 11.50 24.56
N LEU A 256 -13.84 11.17 23.28
CA LEU A 256 -14.99 11.00 22.36
C LEU A 256 -15.61 9.59 22.42
N GLY A 257 -15.18 8.73 23.35
CA GLY A 257 -15.70 7.36 23.52
C GLY A 257 -15.19 6.35 22.48
N ALA A 258 -14.15 6.69 21.71
CA ALA A 258 -13.59 5.76 20.73
C ALA A 258 -12.79 4.63 21.42
N LYS A 259 -12.98 3.38 20.96
CA LYS A 259 -12.16 2.24 21.39
C LYS A 259 -10.81 2.31 20.66
N VAL A 260 -9.90 3.14 21.14
CA VAL A 260 -8.61 3.48 20.51
C VAL A 260 -7.80 2.23 20.17
N GLU A 261 -7.58 1.34 21.13
CA GLU A 261 -6.76 0.14 20.95
C GLU A 261 -7.39 -0.88 19.98
N GLY A 262 -8.70 -1.12 20.11
CA GLY A 262 -9.41 -2.02 19.19
C GLY A 262 -9.40 -1.53 17.75
N GLY A 263 -9.62 -0.22 17.56
CA GLY A 263 -9.55 0.41 16.23
C GLY A 263 -8.14 0.34 15.64
N ARG A 264 -7.11 0.58 16.46
CA ARG A 264 -5.70 0.49 16.06
C ARG A 264 -5.32 -0.94 15.67
N LEU A 265 -5.70 -1.94 16.48
CA LEU A 265 -5.44 -3.35 16.19
C LEU A 265 -6.10 -3.80 14.90
N ALA A 266 -7.38 -3.47 14.70
CA ALA A 266 -8.10 -3.82 13.48
C ALA A 266 -7.44 -3.21 12.24
N LEU A 267 -7.06 -1.94 12.29
CA LEU A 267 -6.41 -1.24 11.18
C LEU A 267 -5.01 -1.80 10.87
N LEU A 268 -4.17 -2.00 11.89
CA LEU A 268 -2.84 -2.58 11.71
C LEU A 268 -2.93 -4.03 11.23
N GLY A 269 -3.89 -4.81 11.73
CA GLY A 269 -4.17 -6.17 11.26
C GLY A 269 -4.55 -6.20 9.78
N CYS A 270 -5.51 -5.35 9.37
CA CYS A 270 -5.87 -5.22 7.95
C CYS A 270 -4.68 -4.79 7.08
N ALA A 271 -3.89 -3.81 7.53
CA ALA A 271 -2.73 -3.31 6.79
C ALA A 271 -1.63 -4.38 6.67
N THR A 272 -1.38 -5.15 7.74
CA THR A 272 -0.47 -6.30 7.72
C THR A 272 -0.95 -7.38 6.75
N ALA A 273 -2.24 -7.72 6.78
CA ALA A 273 -2.81 -8.70 5.87
C ALA A 273 -2.73 -8.23 4.40
N LEU A 274 -3.04 -6.94 4.11
CA LEU A 274 -2.90 -6.36 2.78
C LEU A 274 -1.46 -6.45 2.25
N ALA A 275 -0.47 -6.09 3.07
CA ALA A 275 0.94 -6.23 2.69
C ALA A 275 1.34 -7.70 2.53
N GLY A 276 0.86 -8.58 3.43
CA GLY A 276 1.14 -10.01 3.40
C GLY A 276 0.63 -10.69 2.13
N VAL A 277 -0.62 -10.45 1.72
CA VAL A 277 -1.18 -11.03 0.49
C VAL A 277 -0.51 -10.46 -0.77
N ALA A 278 -0.14 -9.18 -0.76
CA ALA A 278 0.61 -8.58 -1.87
C ALA A 278 2.02 -9.19 -1.99
N THR A 279 2.72 -9.36 -0.86
CA THR A 279 4.04 -10.03 -0.81
C THR A 279 3.94 -11.51 -1.21
N ALA A 280 2.90 -12.23 -0.78
CA ALA A 280 2.66 -13.62 -1.14
C ALA A 280 2.46 -13.81 -2.66
N ALA A 281 1.90 -12.82 -3.34
CA ALA A 281 1.63 -12.87 -4.78
C ALA A 281 2.84 -12.48 -5.64
N ALA A 282 3.64 -11.49 -5.23
CA ALA A 282 4.70 -10.89 -6.05
C ALA A 282 6.11 -11.01 -5.45
N GLY A 283 6.24 -11.53 -4.23
CA GLY A 283 7.42 -11.32 -3.40
C GLY A 283 7.43 -9.93 -2.76
N PRO A 284 8.43 -9.59 -1.96
CA PRO A 284 8.54 -8.28 -1.33
C PRO A 284 8.84 -7.19 -2.38
N VAL A 285 7.88 -6.30 -2.61
CA VAL A 285 8.05 -5.13 -3.50
C VAL A 285 8.27 -3.89 -2.65
N GLY A 286 9.53 -3.53 -2.48
CA GLY A 286 9.92 -2.46 -1.58
C GLY A 286 9.46 -1.06 -2.02
N PHE A 287 9.38 -0.14 -1.06
CA PHE A 287 9.08 1.28 -1.20
C PHE A 287 7.68 1.66 -1.69
N VAL A 288 6.90 0.79 -2.31
CA VAL A 288 5.54 1.12 -2.82
C VAL A 288 4.64 1.62 -1.70
N ALA A 289 4.55 0.87 -0.61
CA ALA A 289 3.77 1.25 0.58
C ALA A 289 4.27 2.56 1.22
N PHE A 290 5.57 2.78 1.14
CA PHE A 290 6.21 3.98 1.67
C PHE A 290 5.90 5.23 0.84
N VAL A 291 5.94 5.14 -0.49
CA VAL A 291 5.86 6.27 -1.42
C VAL A 291 4.42 6.64 -1.79
N ALA A 292 3.55 5.64 -1.98
CA ALA A 292 2.19 5.85 -2.49
C ALA A 292 1.33 6.76 -1.58
N ALA A 293 1.39 6.56 -0.28
CA ALA A 293 0.57 7.30 0.66
C ALA A 293 0.96 8.78 0.81
N PRO A 294 2.24 9.17 0.94
CA PRO A 294 2.64 10.58 0.92
C PRO A 294 2.30 11.30 -0.38
N ILE A 295 2.47 10.64 -1.53
CA ILE A 295 2.07 11.21 -2.82
C ILE A 295 0.56 11.46 -2.83
N ALA A 296 -0.25 10.46 -2.47
CA ALA A 296 -1.70 10.58 -2.42
C ALA A 296 -2.15 11.74 -1.51
N ARG A 297 -1.58 11.86 -0.31
CA ARG A 297 -1.90 12.96 0.62
C ARG A 297 -1.52 14.34 0.09
N ARG A 298 -0.41 14.46 -0.66
CA ARG A 298 -0.04 15.73 -1.32
C ARG A 298 -0.99 16.11 -2.45
N LEU A 299 -1.51 15.13 -3.18
CA LEU A 299 -2.48 15.37 -4.25
C LEU A 299 -3.85 15.82 -3.71
N VAL A 300 -4.24 15.32 -2.52
CA VAL A 300 -5.55 15.63 -1.89
C VAL A 300 -5.40 16.11 -0.44
N PRO A 301 -4.82 17.31 -0.22
CA PRO A 301 -4.61 17.84 1.13
C PRO A 301 -5.95 17.99 1.88
N GLY A 302 -5.92 17.75 3.19
CA GLY A 302 -7.11 17.84 4.05
C GLY A 302 -8.04 16.61 3.99
N ARG A 303 -7.66 15.54 3.31
CA ARG A 303 -8.46 14.29 3.21
C ARG A 303 -7.98 13.15 4.13
N GLY A 304 -7.22 13.47 5.15
CA GLY A 304 -6.73 12.47 6.12
C GLY A 304 -5.86 11.41 5.46
N ALA A 305 -6.22 10.14 5.60
CA ALA A 305 -5.44 9.01 5.07
C ALA A 305 -5.42 8.88 3.54
N ALA A 306 -6.35 9.53 2.81
CA ALA A 306 -6.47 9.49 1.35
C ALA A 306 -6.41 8.04 0.77
N LEU A 307 -7.09 7.08 1.43
CA LEU A 307 -7.00 5.64 1.13
C LEU A 307 -7.24 5.29 -0.36
N PRO A 308 -8.32 5.78 -1.01
CA PRO A 308 -8.54 5.46 -2.42
C PRO A 308 -7.43 5.97 -3.34
N GLN A 309 -6.94 7.20 -3.08
CA GLN A 309 -5.85 7.78 -3.88
C GLN A 309 -4.52 7.06 -3.61
N ALA A 310 -4.29 6.58 -2.38
CA ALA A 310 -3.11 5.78 -2.05
C ALA A 310 -3.12 4.43 -2.78
N ALA A 311 -4.28 3.76 -2.85
CA ALA A 311 -4.45 2.54 -3.62
C ALA A 311 -4.17 2.76 -5.12
N LEU A 312 -4.77 3.78 -5.72
CA LEU A 312 -4.58 4.12 -7.14
C LEU A 312 -3.14 4.54 -7.44
N THR A 313 -2.52 5.31 -6.54
CA THR A 313 -1.11 5.72 -6.68
C THR A 313 -0.19 4.50 -6.60
N GLY A 314 -0.42 3.58 -5.65
CA GLY A 314 0.34 2.34 -5.53
C GLY A 314 0.18 1.45 -6.76
N ALA A 315 -1.07 1.27 -7.24
CA ALA A 315 -1.38 0.52 -8.45
C ALA A 315 -0.65 1.08 -9.68
N LEU A 316 -0.74 2.39 -9.89
CA LEU A 316 -0.06 3.06 -11.00
C LEU A 316 1.47 2.94 -10.88
N LEU A 317 2.01 3.10 -9.66
CA LEU A 317 3.44 3.05 -9.41
C LEU A 317 4.02 1.65 -9.74
N VAL A 318 3.36 0.58 -9.30
CA VAL A 318 3.80 -0.79 -9.58
C VAL A 318 3.62 -1.14 -11.06
N LEU A 319 2.52 -0.71 -11.69
CA LEU A 319 2.29 -0.95 -13.12
C LEU A 319 3.33 -0.25 -14.00
N VAL A 320 3.67 1.01 -13.69
CA VAL A 320 4.73 1.77 -14.39
C VAL A 320 6.10 1.14 -14.13
N ALA A 321 6.39 0.76 -12.89
CA ALA A 321 7.64 0.11 -12.52
C ALA A 321 7.81 -1.26 -13.21
N ASP A 322 6.74 -2.05 -13.31
CA ASP A 322 6.76 -3.32 -14.01
C ASP A 322 6.96 -3.14 -15.52
N PHE A 323 6.30 -2.16 -16.11
CA PHE A 323 6.53 -1.80 -17.52
C PHE A 323 7.99 -1.38 -17.77
N ALA A 324 8.53 -0.52 -16.90
CA ALA A 324 9.94 -0.13 -16.99
C ALA A 324 10.88 -1.33 -16.77
N ALA A 325 10.58 -2.21 -15.81
CA ALA A 325 11.35 -3.42 -15.53
C ALA A 325 11.45 -4.38 -16.75
N GLN A 326 10.39 -4.42 -17.57
CA GLN A 326 10.34 -5.22 -18.78
C GLN A 326 11.14 -4.63 -19.95
N HIS A 327 11.23 -3.28 -20.04
CA HIS A 327 11.72 -2.61 -21.24
C HIS A 327 12.97 -1.75 -21.01
N ALA A 328 13.48 -1.64 -19.76
CA ALA A 328 14.65 -0.82 -19.45
C ALA A 328 15.96 -1.36 -20.04
N LEU A 329 16.10 -2.67 -20.13
CA LEU A 329 17.29 -3.33 -20.64
C LEU A 329 16.94 -4.31 -21.78
N PRO A 330 17.69 -4.30 -22.89
CA PRO A 330 17.53 -5.31 -23.93
C PRO A 330 17.82 -6.71 -23.38
N SER A 331 16.96 -7.68 -23.66
CA SER A 331 17.12 -9.09 -23.32
C SER A 331 17.17 -9.47 -21.83
N VAL A 332 16.98 -8.50 -20.91
CA VAL A 332 16.97 -8.78 -19.45
C VAL A 332 15.76 -8.13 -18.81
N GLN A 333 14.91 -8.96 -18.21
CA GLN A 333 13.78 -8.47 -17.41
C GLN A 333 14.22 -8.27 -15.95
N LEU A 334 14.14 -7.04 -15.47
CA LEU A 334 14.44 -6.70 -14.09
C LEU A 334 13.30 -7.10 -13.16
N PRO A 335 13.55 -7.49 -11.90
CA PRO A 335 12.52 -7.60 -10.88
C PRO A 335 11.89 -6.21 -10.63
N VAL A 336 10.56 -6.17 -10.49
CA VAL A 336 9.82 -4.91 -10.26
C VAL A 336 10.25 -4.23 -8.97
N GLY A 337 10.61 -5.00 -7.93
CA GLY A 337 11.09 -4.48 -6.65
C GLY A 337 12.41 -3.72 -6.75
N VAL A 338 13.27 -4.06 -7.71
CA VAL A 338 14.51 -3.30 -8.00
C VAL A 338 14.14 -1.91 -8.54
N VAL A 339 13.25 -1.86 -9.52
CA VAL A 339 12.83 -0.58 -10.13
C VAL A 339 12.10 0.31 -9.12
N THR A 340 11.20 -0.26 -8.31
CA THR A 340 10.53 0.51 -7.24
C THR A 340 11.51 1.01 -6.19
N SER A 341 12.58 0.27 -5.90
CA SER A 341 13.64 0.69 -4.97
C SER A 341 14.48 1.83 -5.53
N ILE A 342 14.81 1.81 -6.81
CA ILE A 342 15.53 2.89 -7.50
C ILE A 342 14.73 4.21 -7.45
N ILE A 343 13.42 4.14 -7.57
CA ILE A 343 12.55 5.32 -7.48
C ILE A 343 12.31 5.72 -6.01
N GLY A 344 12.13 4.75 -5.13
CA GLY A 344 11.72 4.96 -3.76
C GLY A 344 12.83 5.47 -2.84
N ALA A 345 14.07 5.00 -3.01
CA ALA A 345 15.19 5.41 -2.17
C ALA A 345 15.54 6.92 -2.30
N PRO A 346 15.63 7.52 -3.50
CA PRO A 346 15.80 8.97 -3.63
C PRO A 346 14.62 9.76 -3.05
N TYR A 347 13.40 9.25 -3.18
CA TYR A 347 12.23 9.89 -2.59
C TYR A 347 12.29 9.90 -1.05
N LEU A 348 12.77 8.82 -0.43
CA LEU A 348 13.01 8.76 1.01
C LEU A 348 14.02 9.82 1.44
N LEU A 349 15.15 9.92 0.73
CA LEU A 349 16.19 10.92 1.01
C LEU A 349 15.64 12.36 0.91
N LEU A 350 14.82 12.63 -0.10
CA LEU A 350 14.14 13.93 -0.24
C LEU A 350 13.17 14.22 0.92
N LEU A 351 12.45 13.22 1.40
CA LEU A 351 11.56 13.39 2.56
C LEU A 351 12.35 13.69 3.83
N LEU A 352 13.43 12.96 4.08
CA LEU A 352 14.31 13.16 5.24
C LEU A 352 14.97 14.54 5.21
N ALA A 353 15.49 14.95 4.06
CA ALA A 353 16.11 16.27 3.90
C ALA A 353 15.11 17.42 4.16
N ARG A 354 13.85 17.25 3.77
CA ARG A 354 12.81 18.25 4.05
C ARG A 354 12.37 18.25 5.51
N ALA A 355 12.27 17.08 6.15
CA ALA A 355 11.94 16.98 7.57
C ALA A 355 12.97 17.67 8.45
N ASN A 356 14.26 17.52 8.15
CA ASN A 356 15.35 18.18 8.88
C ASN A 356 15.35 19.72 8.71
N ARG A 357 14.91 20.24 7.58
CA ARG A 357 14.82 21.72 7.35
C ARG A 357 13.70 22.36 8.17
N VAL A 358 12.65 21.63 8.50
CA VAL A 358 11.54 22.13 9.32
C VAL A 358 11.86 22.01 10.82
N GLY A 359 12.70 21.07 11.24
CA GLY A 359 13.14 20.90 12.63
C GLY A 359 14.37 21.71 13.04
N GLY A 360 15.10 22.30 12.10
CA GLY A 360 16.33 23.07 12.35
C GLY A 360 16.14 24.60 12.43
N GLY A 361 14.91 25.07 12.53
CA GLY A 361 14.56 26.51 12.61
C GLY A 361 13.99 26.93 13.96
N GLY A 362 14.45 26.29 15.07
CA GLY A 362 14.10 26.69 16.43
C GLY A 362 15.35 26.90 17.27
#